data_30bdd10bb9d7de51e51a85a3beb90905
#
_entry.id   30bdd10bb9d7de51e51a85a3beb90905
#
_cell.length_a   1.000
_cell.length_b   1.000
_cell.length_c   1.000
_cell.angle_alpha   90.00
_cell.angle_beta   90.00
_cell.angle_gamma   90.00
#
_symmetry.space_group_name_H-M   'P 1'
#
loop_
_entity.id
_entity.type
_entity.pdbx_description
1 polymer ?
#
loop_
_entity_poly.entity_id
_entity_poly.type
_entity_poly.pdbx_seq_one_letter_code
_entity_poly.pdbx_strand_id
1 'polypeptide(L)'
;MSAATRWPEQLVVAGTDTDVGKTVVSALLVRGLNATYWKPVQCGDLMVGGDSGRVAALVGLTAAQASGRILPEAYRLAAPASPNQAAAAEGLVVQESRLALPAVGGPLIVECAGGLLVPLRDDLLQITMISHWRLPVVLVARSGLGTLNHTLLSLEALAHRGIPVLGLVLNGEPHGANRSSLERIGRVPVLLELPPLAEPGPAAFDAVWPRVRAPGCSA
;
A
#
# COMPACT_ATOMS: atom_id res chain seq x y z
N MET A 1 19.84 26.00 1.50
CA MET A 1 19.33 25.25 0.35
C MET A 1 18.39 24.17 0.92
N SER A 2 17.08 24.37 0.80
CA SER A 2 16.07 23.39 1.25
C SER A 2 16.23 22.12 0.42
N ALA A 3 16.48 20.98 1.08
CA ALA A 3 16.45 19.69 0.41
C ALA A 3 15.05 19.52 -0.15
N ALA A 4 14.91 19.53 -1.45
CA ALA A 4 13.64 19.20 -2.11
C ALA A 4 13.22 17.83 -1.59
N THR A 5 12.12 17.77 -0.87
CA THR A 5 11.56 16.55 -0.28
C THR A 5 11.21 15.59 -1.42
N ARG A 6 11.99 14.55 -1.56
CA ARG A 6 11.89 13.58 -2.63
C ARG A 6 11.26 12.29 -2.06
N TRP A 7 10.38 11.68 -2.83
CA TRP A 7 9.90 10.35 -2.51
C TRP A 7 11.07 9.37 -2.39
N PRO A 8 11.05 8.44 -1.41
CA PRO A 8 12.06 7.40 -1.33
C PRO A 8 11.99 6.50 -2.57
N GLU A 9 13.11 5.89 -2.93
CA GLU A 9 13.14 4.97 -4.08
C GLU A 9 12.26 3.75 -3.86
N GLN A 10 12.12 3.30 -2.62
CA GLN A 10 11.30 2.14 -2.29
C GLN A 10 10.41 2.48 -1.09
N LEU A 11 9.16 2.07 -1.14
CA LEU A 11 8.20 2.26 -0.05
C LEU A 11 7.15 1.15 -0.02
N VAL A 12 6.52 1.00 1.14
CA VAL A 12 5.42 0.07 1.36
C VAL A 12 4.10 0.83 1.37
N VAL A 13 3.10 0.31 0.67
CA VAL A 13 1.70 0.68 0.81
C VAL A 13 1.01 -0.32 1.72
N ALA A 14 0.74 0.08 2.94
CA ALA A 14 0.01 -0.72 3.93
C ALA A 14 -1.40 -0.15 4.14
N GLY A 15 -2.29 -0.95 4.69
CA GLY A 15 -3.65 -0.52 5.01
C GLY A 15 -3.99 -0.68 6.48
N THR A 16 -4.96 0.11 6.94
CA THR A 16 -5.56 -0.10 8.26
C THR A 16 -6.46 -1.33 8.29
N ASP A 17 -6.87 -1.83 7.10
CA ASP A 17 -7.78 -2.96 6.92
C ASP A 17 -7.72 -3.48 5.47
N THR A 18 -8.50 -4.53 5.18
CA THR A 18 -8.84 -4.95 3.81
C THR A 18 -9.80 -3.92 3.20
N ASP A 19 -9.81 -3.78 1.87
CA ASP A 19 -10.70 -2.91 1.09
C ASP A 19 -10.68 -1.41 1.48
N VAL A 20 -9.57 -0.94 2.03
CA VAL A 20 -9.37 0.50 2.29
C VAL A 20 -8.86 1.26 1.07
N GLY A 21 -8.60 0.57 -0.05
CA GLY A 21 -8.15 1.19 -1.31
C GLY A 21 -6.65 1.13 -1.56
N LYS A 22 -5.91 0.22 -0.91
CA LYS A 22 -4.45 0.05 -1.12
C LYS A 22 -4.09 -0.04 -2.60
N THR A 23 -4.79 -0.88 -3.36
CA THR A 23 -4.51 -1.14 -4.78
C THR A 23 -4.68 0.11 -5.66
N VAL A 24 -5.70 0.94 -5.37
CA VAL A 24 -5.89 2.22 -6.08
C VAL A 24 -4.78 3.21 -5.74
N VAL A 25 -4.41 3.30 -4.46
CA VAL A 25 -3.31 4.16 -4.00
C VAL A 25 -1.97 3.67 -4.55
N SER A 26 -1.73 2.37 -4.55
CA SER A 26 -0.54 1.76 -5.17
C SER A 26 -0.45 2.12 -6.66
N ALA A 27 -1.56 1.98 -7.41
CA ALA A 27 -1.60 2.34 -8.82
C ALA A 27 -1.31 3.84 -9.05
N LEU A 28 -1.88 4.72 -8.22
CA LEU A 28 -1.60 6.17 -8.26
C LEU A 28 -0.11 6.45 -8.05
N LEU A 29 0.53 5.83 -7.04
CA LEU A 29 1.95 5.99 -6.76
C LEU A 29 2.82 5.38 -7.86
N VAL A 30 2.47 4.19 -8.37
CA VAL A 30 3.18 3.54 -9.50
C VAL A 30 3.18 4.44 -10.74
N ARG A 31 2.05 5.07 -11.03
CA ARG A 31 1.95 5.99 -12.17
C ARG A 31 2.73 7.28 -11.90
N GLY A 32 2.49 7.94 -10.79
CA GLY A 32 3.08 9.24 -10.48
C GLY A 32 4.60 9.21 -10.28
N LEU A 33 5.13 8.12 -9.72
CA LEU A 33 6.58 7.93 -9.50
C LEU A 33 7.26 7.15 -10.64
N ASN A 34 6.52 6.72 -11.64
CA ASN A 34 6.99 5.80 -12.68
C ASN A 34 7.64 4.54 -12.08
N ALA A 35 7.03 3.98 -11.02
CA ALA A 35 7.60 2.92 -10.21
C ALA A 35 7.30 1.52 -10.76
N THR A 36 8.08 0.54 -10.33
CA THR A 36 7.78 -0.88 -10.37
C THR A 36 6.84 -1.23 -9.21
N TYR A 37 5.96 -2.18 -9.42
CA TYR A 37 5.01 -2.66 -8.43
C TYR A 37 5.28 -4.11 -8.05
N TRP A 38 5.15 -4.40 -6.76
CA TRP A 38 5.20 -5.76 -6.25
C TRP A 38 4.19 -5.97 -5.14
N LYS A 39 3.38 -7.02 -5.28
CA LYS A 39 2.52 -7.55 -4.23
C LYS A 39 3.02 -8.93 -3.83
N PRO A 40 3.70 -9.06 -2.68
CA PRO A 40 4.31 -10.34 -2.28
C PRO A 40 3.32 -11.49 -2.19
N VAL A 41 2.13 -11.23 -1.64
CA VAL A 41 1.11 -12.25 -1.42
C VAL A 41 -0.24 -11.76 -1.94
N GLN A 42 -0.81 -12.51 -2.88
CA GLN A 42 -2.17 -12.34 -3.38
C GLN A 42 -3.04 -13.47 -2.84
N CYS A 43 -4.19 -13.13 -2.24
CA CYS A 43 -5.22 -14.07 -1.80
C CYS A 43 -6.53 -13.73 -2.50
N GLY A 44 -7.15 -14.70 -3.17
CA GLY A 44 -8.34 -14.49 -3.98
C GLY A 44 -8.15 -13.69 -5.26
N ASP A 45 -9.23 -13.43 -5.99
CA ASP A 45 -9.31 -12.61 -7.21
C ASP A 45 -8.38 -13.04 -8.37
N LEU A 46 -7.95 -14.28 -8.40
CA LEU A 46 -6.97 -14.78 -9.37
C LEU A 46 -7.48 -14.73 -10.82
N MET A 47 -8.80 -14.80 -11.03
CA MET A 47 -9.43 -14.81 -12.37
C MET A 47 -9.21 -13.49 -13.13
N VAL A 48 -9.12 -12.37 -12.41
CA VAL A 48 -8.87 -11.03 -13.00
C VAL A 48 -7.41 -10.57 -12.84
N GLY A 49 -6.50 -11.51 -12.56
CA GLY A 49 -5.08 -11.21 -12.38
C GLY A 49 -4.72 -10.66 -10.99
N GLY A 50 -5.65 -10.66 -10.03
CA GLY A 50 -5.43 -10.13 -8.70
C GLY A 50 -5.19 -8.62 -8.69
N ASP A 51 -4.62 -8.12 -7.60
CA ASP A 51 -4.29 -6.70 -7.49
C ASP A 51 -3.19 -6.27 -8.47
N SER A 52 -2.26 -7.17 -8.83
CA SER A 52 -1.24 -6.91 -9.85
C SER A 52 -1.87 -6.60 -11.21
N GLY A 53 -2.84 -7.40 -11.65
CA GLY A 53 -3.58 -7.15 -12.88
C GLY A 53 -4.41 -5.86 -12.81
N ARG A 54 -5.03 -5.60 -11.66
CA ARG A 54 -5.78 -4.36 -11.41
C ARG A 54 -4.87 -3.13 -11.46
N VAL A 55 -3.69 -3.16 -10.84
CA VAL A 55 -2.70 -2.08 -10.91
C VAL A 55 -2.25 -1.84 -12.34
N ALA A 56 -1.93 -2.90 -13.11
CA ALA A 56 -1.54 -2.77 -14.51
C ALA A 56 -2.62 -2.05 -15.34
N ALA A 57 -3.88 -2.44 -15.17
CA ALA A 57 -5.02 -1.81 -15.85
C ALA A 57 -5.21 -0.35 -15.43
N LEU A 58 -5.20 -0.06 -14.13
CA LEU A 58 -5.37 1.30 -13.58
C LEU A 58 -4.26 2.26 -14.00
N VAL A 59 -3.03 1.78 -14.11
CA VAL A 59 -1.88 2.58 -14.60
C VAL A 59 -1.93 2.75 -16.11
N GLY A 60 -2.68 1.91 -16.83
CA GLY A 60 -2.78 1.91 -18.29
C GLY A 60 -1.56 1.30 -18.96
N LEU A 61 -0.96 0.26 -18.37
CA LEU A 61 0.20 -0.42 -18.93
C LEU A 61 -0.23 -1.38 -20.06
N THR A 62 0.48 -1.35 -21.17
CA THR A 62 0.42 -2.43 -22.17
C THR A 62 1.02 -3.70 -21.59
N ALA A 63 0.73 -4.87 -22.19
CA ALA A 63 1.28 -6.14 -21.73
C ALA A 63 2.82 -6.13 -21.67
N ALA A 64 3.48 -5.52 -22.67
CA ALA A 64 4.93 -5.38 -22.71
C ALA A 64 5.47 -4.50 -21.56
N GLN A 65 4.80 -3.40 -21.26
CA GLN A 65 5.17 -2.53 -20.12
C GLN A 65 4.91 -3.19 -18.78
N ALA A 66 3.81 -3.92 -18.65
CA ALA A 66 3.46 -4.64 -17.42
C ALA A 66 4.51 -5.72 -17.09
N SER A 67 5.00 -6.46 -18.11
CA SER A 67 6.05 -7.48 -17.95
C SER A 67 7.32 -6.97 -17.24
N GLY A 68 7.66 -5.68 -17.41
CA GLY A 68 8.84 -5.07 -16.77
C GLY A 68 8.56 -4.30 -15.49
N ARG A 69 7.28 -3.99 -15.22
CA ARG A 69 6.91 -3.08 -14.13
C ARG A 69 5.99 -3.69 -13.08
N ILE A 70 5.31 -4.78 -13.38
CA ILE A 70 4.48 -5.53 -12.44
C ILE A 70 5.20 -6.84 -12.17
N LEU A 71 5.76 -6.95 -10.97
CA LEU A 71 6.50 -8.15 -10.59
C LEU A 71 5.55 -9.28 -10.18
N PRO A 72 5.91 -10.53 -10.46
CA PRO A 72 5.10 -11.67 -10.04
C PRO A 72 5.05 -11.77 -8.51
N GLU A 73 3.90 -12.14 -7.99
CA GLU A 73 3.72 -12.41 -6.57
C GLU A 73 4.54 -13.63 -6.13
N ALA A 74 5.10 -13.58 -4.93
CA ALA A 74 5.76 -14.75 -4.33
C ALA A 74 4.75 -15.88 -4.02
N TYR A 75 3.52 -15.48 -3.69
CA TYR A 75 2.40 -16.40 -3.43
C TYR A 75 1.11 -15.89 -4.08
N ARG A 76 0.46 -16.78 -4.86
CA ARG A 76 -0.87 -16.57 -5.44
C ARG A 76 -1.78 -17.66 -4.88
N LEU A 77 -2.58 -17.31 -3.89
CA LEU A 77 -3.44 -18.23 -3.15
C LEU A 77 -4.89 -18.03 -3.59
N ALA A 78 -5.58 -19.15 -3.84
CA ALA A 78 -6.93 -19.11 -4.42
C ALA A 78 -8.01 -18.62 -3.44
N ALA A 79 -7.86 -18.93 -2.16
CA ALA A 79 -8.84 -18.56 -1.16
C ALA A 79 -8.80 -17.06 -0.83
N PRO A 80 -9.95 -16.34 -0.82
CA PRO A 80 -10.06 -14.95 -0.36
C PRO A 80 -10.07 -14.89 1.18
N ALA A 81 -8.94 -15.26 1.78
CA ALA A 81 -8.74 -15.36 3.22
C ALA A 81 -7.41 -14.74 3.63
N SER A 82 -7.10 -14.72 4.93
CA SER A 82 -5.77 -14.33 5.39
C SER A 82 -4.70 -15.25 4.81
N PRO A 83 -3.48 -14.74 4.52
CA PRO A 83 -2.43 -15.53 3.88
C PRO A 83 -2.13 -16.87 4.54
N ASN A 84 -2.08 -16.93 5.90
CA ASN A 84 -1.88 -18.19 6.63
C ASN A 84 -2.98 -19.22 6.35
N GLN A 85 -4.25 -18.79 6.36
CA GLN A 85 -5.40 -19.67 6.10
C GLN A 85 -5.45 -20.08 4.63
N ALA A 86 -5.24 -19.14 3.71
CA ALA A 86 -5.23 -19.43 2.28
C ALA A 86 -4.10 -20.40 1.90
N ALA A 87 -2.90 -20.21 2.46
CA ALA A 87 -1.77 -21.12 2.24
C ALA A 87 -2.05 -22.50 2.83
N ALA A 88 -2.57 -22.57 4.06
CA ALA A 88 -2.92 -23.85 4.70
C ALA A 88 -3.95 -24.64 3.89
N ALA A 89 -4.95 -23.98 3.30
CA ALA A 89 -5.95 -24.60 2.44
C ALA A 89 -5.34 -25.27 1.18
N GLU A 90 -4.17 -24.81 0.75
CA GLU A 90 -3.41 -25.35 -0.39
C GLU A 90 -2.24 -26.26 0.05
N GLY A 91 -2.12 -26.58 1.35
CA GLY A 91 -1.00 -27.36 1.88
C GLY A 91 0.34 -26.63 1.82
N LEU A 92 0.33 -25.30 1.74
CA LEU A 92 1.51 -24.46 1.65
C LEU A 92 1.81 -23.78 2.99
N VAL A 93 3.09 -23.43 3.18
CA VAL A 93 3.56 -22.60 4.28
C VAL A 93 4.30 -21.39 3.70
N VAL A 94 3.91 -20.19 4.10
CA VAL A 94 4.57 -18.98 3.66
C VAL A 94 5.99 -18.92 4.24
N GLN A 95 6.98 -18.90 3.37
CA GLN A 95 8.40 -18.82 3.72
C GLN A 95 8.87 -17.36 3.62
N GLU A 96 9.48 -16.86 4.68
CA GLU A 96 10.00 -15.50 4.77
C GLU A 96 11.03 -15.20 3.68
N SER A 97 11.89 -16.17 3.36
CA SER A 97 12.92 -16.04 2.32
C SER A 97 12.35 -15.71 0.93
N ARG A 98 11.12 -16.16 0.62
CA ARG A 98 10.43 -15.84 -0.64
C ARG A 98 9.82 -14.44 -0.65
N LEU A 99 9.74 -13.78 0.51
CA LEU A 99 9.23 -12.41 0.67
C LEU A 99 10.37 -11.39 0.70
N ALA A 100 11.59 -11.77 0.35
CA ALA A 100 12.71 -10.84 0.18
C ALA A 100 12.40 -9.82 -0.92
N LEU A 101 12.82 -8.56 -0.69
CA LEU A 101 12.59 -7.49 -1.67
C LEU A 101 13.26 -7.84 -3.01
N PRO A 102 12.55 -7.68 -4.12
CA PRO A 102 13.13 -7.88 -5.44
C PRO A 102 14.15 -6.78 -5.76
N ALA A 103 15.23 -7.14 -6.45
CA ALA A 103 16.17 -6.17 -6.99
C ALA A 103 15.55 -5.49 -8.22
N VAL A 104 15.40 -4.17 -8.15
CA VAL A 104 14.86 -3.36 -9.26
C VAL A 104 15.76 -2.16 -9.55
N GLY A 105 15.78 -1.70 -10.79
CA GLY A 105 16.62 -0.58 -11.23
C GLY A 105 16.00 0.80 -11.03
N GLY A 106 15.03 0.96 -10.13
CA GLY A 106 14.34 2.25 -9.91
C GLY A 106 13.33 2.19 -8.79
N PRO A 107 12.36 3.12 -8.71
CA PRO A 107 11.38 3.16 -7.65
C PRO A 107 10.55 1.88 -7.55
N LEU A 108 10.29 1.42 -6.32
CA LEU A 108 9.49 0.23 -6.03
C LEU A 108 8.36 0.55 -5.05
N ILE A 109 7.15 0.16 -5.41
CA ILE A 109 5.97 0.18 -4.56
C ILE A 109 5.65 -1.26 -4.15
N VAL A 110 5.71 -1.55 -2.85
CA VAL A 110 5.37 -2.86 -2.28
C VAL A 110 3.99 -2.76 -1.64
N GLU A 111 3.01 -3.51 -2.14
CA GLU A 111 1.66 -3.52 -1.57
C GLU A 111 1.45 -4.69 -0.59
N CYS A 112 1.02 -4.37 0.61
CA CYS A 112 0.68 -5.36 1.64
C CYS A 112 -0.69 -6.01 1.42
N ALA A 113 -0.85 -7.23 1.91
CA ALA A 113 -2.13 -7.94 1.98
C ALA A 113 -2.90 -7.57 3.27
N GLY A 114 -4.13 -7.05 3.16
CA GLY A 114 -4.95 -6.71 4.32
C GLY A 114 -4.36 -5.60 5.22
N GLY A 115 -4.54 -5.75 6.53
CA GLY A 115 -4.03 -4.83 7.54
C GLY A 115 -2.64 -5.25 8.08
N LEU A 116 -2.08 -4.42 8.98
CA LEU A 116 -0.71 -4.58 9.49
C LEU A 116 -0.46 -5.88 10.26
N LEU A 117 -1.44 -6.33 11.04
CA LEU A 117 -1.30 -7.51 11.88
C LEU A 117 -1.88 -8.78 11.24
N VAL A 118 -2.16 -8.75 9.93
CA VAL A 118 -2.59 -9.94 9.19
C VAL A 118 -1.49 -11.00 9.27
N PRO A 119 -1.82 -12.25 9.65
CA PRO A 119 -0.85 -13.33 9.69
C PRO A 119 -0.52 -13.82 8.28
N LEU A 120 0.75 -13.73 7.90
CA LEU A 120 1.31 -14.40 6.72
C LEU A 120 1.50 -15.90 6.99
N ARG A 121 1.84 -16.21 8.23
CA ARG A 121 1.98 -17.52 8.87
C ARG A 121 1.64 -17.31 10.35
N ASP A 122 1.31 -18.36 11.11
CA ASP A 122 0.86 -18.23 12.49
C ASP A 122 1.88 -17.54 13.42
N ASP A 123 3.17 -17.64 13.09
CA ASP A 123 4.28 -16.97 13.80
C ASP A 123 4.90 -15.79 13.03
N LEU A 124 4.32 -15.39 11.89
CA LEU A 124 4.84 -14.31 11.04
C LEU A 124 3.72 -13.35 10.62
N LEU A 125 3.71 -12.16 11.21
CA LEU A 125 2.76 -11.10 10.87
C LEU A 125 3.26 -10.24 9.69
N GLN A 126 2.35 -9.65 8.95
CA GLN A 126 2.65 -8.70 7.86
C GLN A 126 3.59 -7.58 8.32
N ILE A 127 3.33 -6.99 9.50
CA ILE A 127 4.15 -5.89 10.04
C ILE A 127 5.59 -6.31 10.36
N THR A 128 5.81 -7.59 10.69
CA THR A 128 7.16 -8.14 10.90
C THR A 128 7.95 -8.10 9.59
N MET A 129 7.33 -8.48 8.46
CA MET A 129 7.97 -8.37 7.16
C MET A 129 8.26 -6.91 6.78
N ILE A 130 7.33 -5.98 7.05
CA ILE A 130 7.57 -4.55 6.82
C ILE A 130 8.80 -4.08 7.60
N SER A 131 8.94 -4.49 8.86
CA SER A 131 10.11 -4.18 9.69
C SER A 131 11.41 -4.76 9.10
N HIS A 132 11.38 -6.00 8.59
CA HIS A 132 12.55 -6.64 7.97
C HIS A 132 12.97 -5.96 6.66
N TRP A 133 12.02 -5.47 5.87
CA TRP A 133 12.32 -4.70 4.65
C TRP A 133 12.94 -3.34 4.95
N ARG A 134 12.75 -2.77 6.14
CA ARG A 134 13.26 -1.45 6.54
C ARG A 134 12.84 -0.33 5.60
N LEU A 135 11.69 -0.46 4.97
CA LEU A 135 11.12 0.53 4.07
C LEU A 135 10.13 1.43 4.81
N PRO A 136 10.04 2.70 4.42
CA PRO A 136 9.02 3.60 4.95
C PRO A 136 7.64 3.25 4.39
N VAL A 137 6.60 3.59 5.15
CA VAL A 137 5.21 3.21 4.88
C VAL A 137 4.37 4.41 4.48
N VAL A 138 3.58 4.28 3.43
CA VAL A 138 2.35 5.06 3.19
C VAL A 138 1.19 4.23 3.74
N LEU A 139 0.49 4.77 4.73
CA LEU A 139 -0.63 4.07 5.36
C LEU A 139 -1.95 4.54 4.75
N VAL A 140 -2.69 3.61 4.16
CA VAL A 140 -4.00 3.85 3.56
C VAL A 140 -5.11 3.55 4.56
N ALA A 141 -6.02 4.49 4.73
CA ALA A 141 -7.16 4.37 5.61
C ALA A 141 -8.44 4.86 4.92
N ARG A 142 -9.62 4.41 5.38
CA ARG A 142 -10.88 5.03 4.98
C ARG A 142 -10.97 6.45 5.53
N SER A 143 -11.77 7.33 4.91
CA SER A 143 -11.98 8.71 5.40
C SER A 143 -13.10 8.82 6.43
N GLY A 144 -14.06 7.88 6.42
CA GLY A 144 -15.30 7.94 7.18
C GLY A 144 -15.21 7.50 8.65
N LEU A 145 -16.36 7.28 9.27
CA LEU A 145 -16.51 6.87 10.67
C LEU A 145 -15.72 5.59 10.97
N GLY A 146 -15.08 5.55 12.13
CA GLY A 146 -14.21 4.45 12.59
C GLY A 146 -12.74 4.62 12.19
N THR A 147 -12.42 5.50 11.22
CA THR A 147 -11.05 5.66 10.74
C THR A 147 -10.08 6.11 11.82
N LEU A 148 -10.51 6.99 12.74
CA LEU A 148 -9.62 7.49 13.80
C LEU A 148 -9.06 6.35 14.64
N ASN A 149 -9.92 5.45 15.11
CA ASN A 149 -9.49 4.30 15.92
C ASN A 149 -8.53 3.38 15.12
N HIS A 150 -8.94 2.93 13.93
CA HIS A 150 -8.14 1.98 13.14
C HIS A 150 -6.81 2.59 12.70
N THR A 151 -6.81 3.88 12.33
CA THR A 151 -5.58 4.56 11.90
C THR A 151 -4.62 4.78 13.06
N LEU A 152 -5.11 5.25 14.21
CA LEU A 152 -4.26 5.48 15.39
C LEU A 152 -3.66 4.17 15.94
N LEU A 153 -4.45 3.08 16.02
CA LEU A 153 -3.94 1.75 16.37
C LEU A 153 -2.85 1.28 15.38
N SER A 154 -3.05 1.52 14.09
CA SER A 154 -2.08 1.17 13.06
C SER A 154 -0.78 1.98 13.19
N LEU A 155 -0.88 3.28 13.45
CA LEU A 155 0.27 4.16 13.67
C LEU A 155 1.04 3.76 14.94
N GLU A 156 0.34 3.42 16.02
CA GLU A 156 0.95 2.92 17.26
C GLU A 156 1.72 1.61 17.00
N ALA A 157 1.12 0.67 16.26
CA ALA A 157 1.76 -0.58 15.92
C ALA A 157 3.04 -0.39 15.08
N LEU A 158 3.04 0.56 14.13
CA LEU A 158 4.21 0.93 13.31
C LEU A 158 5.28 1.62 14.16
N ALA A 159 4.89 2.60 14.99
CA ALA A 159 5.80 3.32 15.87
C ALA A 159 6.49 2.40 16.87
N HIS A 160 5.75 1.46 17.49
CA HIS A 160 6.30 0.49 18.43
C HIS A 160 7.42 -0.38 17.80
N ARG A 161 7.40 -0.56 16.49
CA ARG A 161 8.42 -1.33 15.74
C ARG A 161 9.46 -0.45 15.04
N GLY A 162 9.44 0.86 15.29
CA GLY A 162 10.37 1.80 14.66
C GLY A 162 10.21 1.91 13.15
N ILE A 163 9.04 1.59 12.61
CA ILE A 163 8.78 1.66 11.15
C ILE A 163 8.38 3.09 10.80
N PRO A 164 9.14 3.78 9.92
CA PRO A 164 8.84 5.15 9.56
C PRO A 164 7.58 5.24 8.70
N VAL A 165 6.69 6.19 9.02
CA VAL A 165 5.48 6.47 8.24
C VAL A 165 5.68 7.78 7.49
N LEU A 166 5.61 7.71 6.16
CA LEU A 166 5.69 8.88 5.27
C LEU A 166 4.48 9.79 5.41
N GLY A 167 3.33 9.18 5.64
CA GLY A 167 2.05 9.85 5.84
C GLY A 167 0.86 8.95 5.54
N LEU A 168 -0.32 9.56 5.61
CA LEU A 168 -1.60 8.89 5.40
C LEU A 168 -2.18 9.22 4.02
N VAL A 169 -2.84 8.25 3.41
CA VAL A 169 -3.81 8.50 2.33
C VAL A 169 -5.19 8.13 2.85
N LEU A 170 -6.09 9.12 2.91
CA LEU A 170 -7.49 8.92 3.31
C LEU A 170 -8.32 8.68 2.05
N ASN A 171 -8.82 7.46 1.88
CA ASN A 171 -9.61 7.06 0.72
C ASN A 171 -11.11 7.08 1.03
N GLY A 172 -11.86 7.85 0.28
CA GLY A 172 -13.29 8.08 0.43
C GLY A 172 -13.65 9.56 0.40
N GLU A 173 -14.89 9.89 0.68
CA GLU A 173 -15.34 11.29 0.72
C GLU A 173 -14.49 12.09 1.74
N PRO A 174 -14.00 13.28 1.37
CA PRO A 174 -13.18 14.10 2.24
C PRO A 174 -13.88 14.41 3.57
N HIS A 175 -13.14 14.25 4.68
CA HIS A 175 -13.67 14.48 6.02
C HIS A 175 -12.70 15.30 6.86
N GLY A 176 -12.78 16.63 6.76
CA GLY A 176 -11.81 17.57 7.34
C GLY A 176 -11.59 17.40 8.86
N ALA A 177 -12.62 17.06 9.63
CA ALA A 177 -12.47 16.81 11.07
C ALA A 177 -11.65 15.55 11.36
N ASN A 178 -11.86 14.45 10.61
CA ASN A 178 -11.07 13.24 10.75
C ASN A 178 -9.62 13.49 10.33
N ARG A 179 -9.41 14.15 9.19
CA ARG A 179 -8.08 14.54 8.74
C ARG A 179 -7.34 15.34 9.81
N SER A 180 -7.93 16.44 10.31
CA SER A 180 -7.30 17.29 11.32
C SER A 180 -6.98 16.54 12.61
N SER A 181 -7.87 15.62 13.03
CA SER A 181 -7.65 14.79 14.21
C SER A 181 -6.48 13.81 13.99
N LEU A 182 -6.39 13.17 12.83
CA LEU A 182 -5.30 12.23 12.51
C LEU A 182 -3.94 12.95 12.41
N GLU A 183 -3.88 14.13 11.78
CA GLU A 183 -2.65 14.92 11.71
C GLU A 183 -2.19 15.37 13.11
N ARG A 184 -3.11 15.81 13.95
CA ARG A 184 -2.81 16.31 15.31
C ARG A 184 -2.44 15.19 16.28
N ILE A 185 -3.22 14.10 16.32
CA ILE A 185 -3.05 13.00 17.29
C ILE A 185 -2.03 12.00 16.79
N GLY A 186 -2.13 11.61 15.52
CA GLY A 186 -1.23 10.64 14.87
C GLY A 186 0.16 11.21 14.57
N ARG A 187 0.31 12.54 14.54
CA ARG A 187 1.57 13.26 14.27
C ARG A 187 2.21 12.85 12.95
N VAL A 188 1.38 12.53 11.96
CA VAL A 188 1.79 12.19 10.60
C VAL A 188 0.99 13.02 9.61
N PRO A 189 1.58 13.47 8.48
CA PRO A 189 0.86 14.25 7.50
C PRO A 189 -0.15 13.40 6.73
N VAL A 190 -1.28 14.01 6.35
CA VAL A 190 -2.14 13.45 5.30
C VAL A 190 -1.58 13.89 3.95
N LEU A 191 -1.08 12.91 3.19
CA LEU A 191 -0.48 13.13 1.87
C LEU A 191 -1.56 13.38 0.80
N LEU A 192 -2.72 12.76 0.98
CA LEU A 192 -3.84 12.88 0.05
C LEU A 192 -5.14 12.48 0.74
N GLU A 193 -6.20 13.26 0.51
CA GLU A 193 -7.58 12.79 0.59
C GLU A 193 -8.01 12.41 -0.82
N LEU A 194 -8.18 11.11 -1.07
CA LEU A 194 -8.56 10.56 -2.36
C LEU A 194 -10.07 10.33 -2.40
N PRO A 195 -10.85 11.21 -3.05
CA PRO A 195 -12.28 11.01 -3.17
C PRO A 195 -12.59 9.79 -4.06
N PRO A 196 -13.80 9.24 -3.99
CA PRO A 196 -14.23 8.22 -4.94
C PRO A 196 -14.05 8.71 -6.37
N LEU A 197 -13.34 7.92 -7.18
CA LEU A 197 -13.13 8.19 -8.58
C LEU A 197 -14.22 7.46 -9.39
N ALA A 198 -14.98 8.20 -10.19
CA ALA A 198 -16.03 7.61 -11.03
C ALA A 198 -15.43 6.59 -12.02
N GLU A 199 -14.32 6.95 -12.63
CA GLU A 199 -13.56 6.11 -13.56
C GLU A 199 -12.08 6.13 -13.16
N PRO A 200 -11.65 5.25 -12.21
CA PRO A 200 -10.25 5.19 -11.83
C PRO A 200 -9.39 4.68 -12.99
N GLY A 201 -8.36 5.43 -13.33
CA GLY A 201 -7.48 5.11 -14.46
C GLY A 201 -6.47 6.22 -14.73
N PRO A 202 -5.72 6.12 -15.85
CA PRO A 202 -4.60 7.01 -16.12
C PRO A 202 -4.94 8.50 -16.04
N ALA A 203 -6.01 8.94 -16.71
CA ALA A 203 -6.40 10.34 -16.74
C ALA A 203 -6.82 10.89 -15.37
N ALA A 204 -7.58 10.08 -14.60
CA ALA A 204 -7.96 10.45 -13.24
C ALA A 204 -6.73 10.55 -12.31
N PHE A 205 -5.77 9.65 -12.46
CA PHE A 205 -4.53 9.68 -11.67
C PHE A 205 -3.64 10.88 -12.03
N ASP A 206 -3.54 11.24 -13.31
CA ASP A 206 -2.82 12.43 -13.74
C ASP A 206 -3.43 13.72 -13.17
N ALA A 207 -4.77 13.77 -13.09
CA ALA A 207 -5.48 14.90 -12.49
C ALA A 207 -5.34 14.96 -10.95
N VAL A 208 -5.20 13.81 -10.28
CA VAL A 208 -5.04 13.72 -8.82
C VAL A 208 -3.58 13.92 -8.38
N TRP A 209 -2.61 13.45 -9.17
CA TRP A 209 -1.19 13.43 -8.79
C TRP A 209 -0.64 14.77 -8.29
N PRO A 210 -0.94 15.93 -8.90
CA PRO A 210 -0.47 17.24 -8.41
C PRO A 210 -0.95 17.59 -6.99
N ARG A 211 -1.99 16.92 -6.49
CA ARG A 211 -2.54 17.11 -5.13
C ARG A 211 -1.85 16.23 -4.09
N VAL A 212 -1.06 15.25 -4.53
CA VAL A 212 -0.32 14.35 -3.62
C VAL A 212 0.85 15.13 -3.01
N ARG A 213 0.81 15.31 -1.71
CA ARG A 213 1.90 15.98 -0.97
C ARG A 213 3.12 15.07 -0.90
N ALA A 214 4.28 15.60 -1.26
CA ALA A 214 5.53 14.88 -1.04
C ALA A 214 5.80 14.71 0.47
N PRO A 215 6.35 13.57 0.92
CA PRO A 215 6.71 13.37 2.33
C PRO A 215 7.68 14.46 2.82
N GLY A 216 7.45 14.98 4.03
CA GLY A 216 8.31 16.02 4.63
C GLY A 216 7.99 17.46 4.24
N CYS A 217 7.02 17.73 3.36
CA CYS A 217 6.49 19.08 3.17
C CYS A 217 5.61 19.46 4.38
N SER A 218 6.07 20.37 5.23
CA SER A 218 5.23 21.03 6.23
C SER A 218 4.08 21.78 5.53
N ALA A 219 2.91 21.81 6.15
CA ALA A 219 1.78 22.61 5.72
C ALA A 219 2.07 24.10 5.92
#